data_cba0bc0b7c177d56c1c22d01de38d42f
#
_entry.id   cba0bc0b7c177d56c1c22d01de38d42f
#
_cell.length_a   1.000
_cell.length_b   1.000
_cell.length_c   1.000
_cell.angle_alpha   90.00
_cell.angle_beta   90.00
_cell.angle_gamma   90.00
#
_symmetry.space_group_name_H-M   'P 1'
#
loop_
_entity.id
_entity.type
_entity.pdbx_description
1 polymer ?
#
loop_
_entity_poly.entity_id
_entity_poly.type
_entity_poly.pdbx_seq_one_letter_code
_entity_poly.pdbx_strand_id
1 'polypeptide(L)'
;MRTAAILPVKRFSNAKQRLGASVADPLRRDLVRAMVGDVLSALESCTSIELTIVVTNEDQVAAAARDRGTIVVADTAEAGQSAAVALGISRAQEEGMERVLCIPGDCPALDPNEVNTLLGEGVIASRASLVIVPDRHGTGTNGLLIAPPHAISPSFGSGSCERHRELARAADASCRIERPASLLLDIDTGEDLAVLRERLAGERERAPRTRSVLGLPLAPSRAA
;
A
#
# COMPACT_ATOMS: atom_id res chain seq x y z
N MET A 1 9.53 12.69 12.77
CA MET A 1 10.10 11.35 12.49
C MET A 1 10.17 11.15 11.00
N ARG A 2 11.33 10.75 10.48
CA ARG A 2 11.56 10.48 9.07
C ARG A 2 10.82 9.20 8.66
N THR A 3 9.93 9.29 7.68
CA THR A 3 9.03 8.18 7.29
C THR A 3 9.29 7.73 5.87
N ALA A 4 9.48 6.42 5.66
CA ALA A 4 9.41 5.82 4.34
C ALA A 4 8.08 5.07 4.15
N ALA A 5 7.47 5.21 2.96
CA ALA A 5 6.45 4.29 2.48
C ALA A 5 7.11 3.12 1.75
N ILE A 6 6.67 1.89 2.02
CA ILE A 6 7.12 0.69 1.32
C ILE A 6 5.95 0.12 0.54
N LEU A 7 6.10 0.02 -0.78
CA LEU A 7 5.12 -0.48 -1.71
C LEU A 7 5.63 -1.76 -2.38
N PRO A 8 5.28 -2.96 -1.88
CA PRO A 8 5.58 -4.21 -2.53
C PRO A 8 4.63 -4.43 -3.73
N VAL A 9 5.17 -4.71 -4.90
CA VAL A 9 4.38 -4.98 -6.11
C VAL A 9 4.89 -6.23 -6.80
N LYS A 10 4.05 -7.25 -6.88
CA LYS A 10 4.33 -8.50 -7.61
C LYS A 10 4.25 -8.30 -9.11
N ARG A 11 4.85 -9.22 -9.89
CA ARG A 11 4.67 -9.25 -11.34
C ARG A 11 3.19 -9.31 -11.71
N PHE A 12 2.81 -8.56 -12.73
CA PHE A 12 1.42 -8.47 -13.18
C PHE A 12 0.86 -9.81 -13.66
N SER A 13 1.73 -10.68 -14.20
CA SER A 13 1.36 -12.06 -14.58
C SER A 13 0.85 -12.88 -13.40
N ASN A 14 1.37 -12.63 -12.20
CA ASN A 14 1.05 -13.37 -10.98
C ASN A 14 0.05 -12.63 -10.08
N ALA A 15 -0.32 -11.39 -10.46
CA ALA A 15 -1.19 -10.55 -9.65
C ALA A 15 -2.68 -10.86 -9.91
N LYS A 16 -3.48 -10.81 -8.83
CA LYS A 16 -4.95 -10.80 -8.90
C LYS A 16 -5.58 -11.96 -9.70
N GLN A 17 -5.07 -13.17 -9.54
CA GLN A 17 -5.60 -14.34 -10.23
C GLN A 17 -7.10 -14.58 -9.94
N ARG A 18 -7.58 -14.24 -8.74
CA ARG A 18 -9.00 -14.34 -8.35
C ARG A 18 -9.90 -13.37 -9.12
N LEU A 19 -9.37 -12.24 -9.61
CA LEU A 19 -10.08 -11.36 -10.55
C LEU A 19 -10.27 -12.01 -11.94
N GLY A 20 -9.45 -12.99 -12.30
CA GLY A 20 -9.52 -13.67 -13.60
C GLY A 20 -10.86 -14.34 -13.89
N ALA A 21 -11.65 -14.67 -12.87
CA ALA A 21 -13.03 -15.15 -13.04
C ALA A 21 -14.01 -14.06 -13.51
N SER A 22 -13.68 -12.79 -13.30
CA SER A 22 -14.56 -11.64 -13.57
C SER A 22 -13.99 -10.66 -14.59
N VAL A 23 -12.67 -10.72 -14.87
CA VAL A 23 -11.96 -9.75 -15.72
C VAL A 23 -10.98 -10.48 -16.65
N ALA A 24 -11.06 -10.23 -17.95
CA ALA A 24 -10.14 -10.81 -18.94
C ALA A 24 -8.69 -10.37 -18.68
N ASP A 25 -7.72 -11.26 -19.00
CA ASP A 25 -6.31 -11.08 -18.69
C ASP A 25 -5.69 -9.74 -19.13
N PRO A 26 -5.93 -9.23 -20.34
CA PRO A 26 -5.39 -7.92 -20.74
C PRO A 26 -5.91 -6.78 -19.83
N LEU A 27 -7.22 -6.74 -19.60
CA LEU A 27 -7.86 -5.73 -18.76
C LEU A 27 -7.42 -5.85 -17.30
N ARG A 28 -7.19 -7.07 -16.80
CA ARG A 28 -6.67 -7.31 -15.45
C ARG A 28 -5.28 -6.71 -15.26
N ARG A 29 -4.38 -6.88 -16.22
CA ARG A 29 -3.02 -6.30 -16.16
C ARG A 29 -3.08 -4.76 -16.20
N ASP A 30 -3.91 -4.21 -17.08
CA ASP A 30 -4.10 -2.76 -17.16
C ASP A 30 -4.69 -2.20 -15.86
N LEU A 31 -5.62 -2.92 -15.25
CA LEU A 31 -6.21 -2.54 -13.97
C LEU A 31 -5.16 -2.57 -12.83
N VAL A 32 -4.35 -3.63 -12.73
CA VAL A 32 -3.28 -3.70 -11.72
C VAL A 32 -2.28 -2.56 -11.90
N ARG A 33 -1.86 -2.30 -13.14
CA ARG A 33 -0.96 -1.17 -13.45
C ARG A 33 -1.57 0.17 -13.06
N ALA A 34 -2.85 0.37 -13.37
CA ALA A 34 -3.56 1.60 -13.04
C ALA A 34 -3.67 1.80 -11.51
N MET A 35 -4.04 0.75 -10.76
CA MET A 35 -4.13 0.78 -9.31
C MET A 35 -2.79 1.15 -8.66
N VAL A 36 -1.70 0.49 -9.05
CA VAL A 36 -0.35 0.81 -8.56
C VAL A 36 0.02 2.26 -8.88
N GLY A 37 -0.30 2.72 -10.09
CA GLY A 37 -0.05 4.11 -10.50
C GLY A 37 -0.83 5.13 -9.67
N ASP A 38 -2.06 4.83 -9.27
CA ASP A 38 -2.88 5.70 -8.42
C ASP A 38 -2.36 5.71 -6.98
N VAL A 39 -1.95 4.55 -6.43
CA VAL A 39 -1.32 4.47 -5.10
C VAL A 39 -0.02 5.27 -5.06
N LEU A 40 0.85 5.13 -6.08
CA LEU A 40 2.09 5.92 -6.16
C LEU A 40 1.81 7.41 -6.16
N SER A 41 0.84 7.88 -6.96
CA SER A 41 0.48 9.30 -6.99
C SER A 41 -0.11 9.81 -5.67
N ALA A 42 -0.86 8.96 -4.96
CA ALA A 42 -1.35 9.30 -3.63
C ALA A 42 -0.21 9.42 -2.62
N LEU A 43 0.77 8.50 -2.64
CA LEU A 43 1.95 8.55 -1.77
C LEU A 43 2.81 9.80 -2.04
N GLU A 44 2.99 10.19 -3.30
CA GLU A 44 3.67 11.45 -3.68
C GLU A 44 2.99 12.69 -3.08
N SER A 45 1.68 12.64 -2.90
CA SER A 45 0.88 13.73 -2.34
C SER A 45 0.87 13.75 -0.81
N CYS A 46 1.45 12.74 -0.14
CA CYS A 46 1.53 12.67 1.31
C CYS A 46 2.66 13.56 1.83
N THR A 47 2.32 14.56 2.65
CA THR A 47 3.31 15.48 3.24
C THR A 47 4.12 14.88 4.38
N SER A 48 3.63 13.78 4.98
CA SER A 48 4.27 13.07 6.10
C SER A 48 5.17 11.91 5.65
N ILE A 49 5.28 11.65 4.34
CA ILE A 49 6.17 10.65 3.75
C ILE A 49 7.36 11.38 3.12
N GLU A 50 8.57 11.06 3.56
CA GLU A 50 9.81 11.65 3.05
C GLU A 50 10.38 10.84 1.88
N LEU A 51 10.16 9.54 1.88
CA LEU A 51 10.72 8.61 0.91
C LEU A 51 9.69 7.53 0.55
N THR A 52 9.57 7.20 -0.73
CA THR A 52 8.83 6.01 -1.18
C THR A 52 9.81 4.97 -1.72
N ILE A 53 9.67 3.73 -1.27
CA ILE A 53 10.45 2.57 -1.70
C ILE A 53 9.51 1.58 -2.36
N VAL A 54 9.71 1.32 -3.64
CA VAL A 54 8.96 0.31 -4.41
C VAL A 54 9.79 -0.96 -4.48
N VAL A 55 9.24 -2.07 -4.02
CA VAL A 55 9.89 -3.38 -4.06
C VAL A 55 9.20 -4.22 -5.11
N THR A 56 9.88 -4.47 -6.24
CA THR A 56 9.26 -5.13 -7.38
C THR A 56 10.27 -5.80 -8.31
N ASN A 57 9.81 -6.80 -9.04
CA ASN A 57 10.48 -7.38 -10.22
C ASN A 57 9.63 -7.19 -11.51
N GLU A 58 8.70 -6.23 -11.50
CA GLU A 58 7.90 -5.83 -12.64
C GLU A 58 8.52 -4.59 -13.29
N ASP A 59 9.10 -4.75 -14.49
CA ASP A 59 9.87 -3.70 -15.17
C ASP A 59 9.07 -2.42 -15.40
N GLN A 60 7.78 -2.53 -15.73
CA GLN A 60 6.91 -1.37 -15.98
C GLN A 60 6.67 -0.57 -14.69
N VAL A 61 6.54 -1.24 -13.55
CA VAL A 61 6.42 -0.58 -12.24
C VAL A 61 7.73 0.06 -11.86
N ALA A 62 8.85 -0.65 -12.04
CA ALA A 62 10.18 -0.15 -11.73
C ALA A 62 10.52 1.11 -12.53
N ALA A 63 10.20 1.15 -13.83
CA ALA A 63 10.38 2.33 -14.67
C ALA A 63 9.52 3.50 -14.17
N ALA A 64 8.20 3.27 -14.03
CA ALA A 64 7.27 4.31 -13.56
C ALA A 64 7.60 4.86 -12.17
N ALA A 65 8.18 4.05 -11.29
CA ALA A 65 8.64 4.45 -9.97
C ALA A 65 9.90 5.33 -10.06
N ARG A 66 10.89 4.94 -10.88
CA ARG A 66 12.12 5.74 -11.08
C ARG A 66 11.82 7.11 -11.67
N ASP A 67 10.88 7.19 -12.64
CA ASP A 67 10.46 8.45 -13.25
C ASP A 67 9.86 9.44 -12.24
N ARG A 68 9.42 8.95 -11.08
CA ARG A 68 8.90 9.71 -9.95
C ARG A 68 9.94 10.00 -8.86
N GLY A 69 11.19 9.62 -9.06
CA GLY A 69 12.24 9.78 -8.06
C GLY A 69 12.11 8.84 -6.85
N THR A 70 11.30 7.78 -6.95
CA THR A 70 11.18 6.77 -5.89
C THR A 70 12.35 5.79 -5.94
N ILE A 71 12.75 5.25 -4.79
CA ILE A 71 13.74 4.17 -4.73
C ILE A 71 13.09 2.86 -5.17
N VAL A 72 13.77 2.15 -6.07
CA VAL A 72 13.33 0.82 -6.52
C VAL A 72 14.29 -0.24 -6.00
N VAL A 73 13.75 -1.23 -5.31
CA VAL A 73 14.46 -2.42 -4.83
C VAL A 73 13.96 -3.62 -5.63
N ALA A 74 14.87 -4.41 -6.20
CA ALA A 74 14.52 -5.59 -6.98
C ALA A 74 14.12 -6.74 -6.05
N ASP A 75 12.92 -7.31 -6.26
CA ASP A 75 12.46 -8.54 -5.59
C ASP A 75 12.79 -9.77 -6.45
N THR A 76 14.06 -10.11 -6.54
CA THR A 76 14.53 -11.19 -7.40
C THR A 76 14.09 -12.57 -6.94
N ALA A 77 13.85 -12.76 -5.65
CA ALA A 77 13.45 -14.04 -5.06
C ALA A 77 11.93 -14.31 -5.19
N GLU A 78 11.13 -13.25 -5.33
CA GLU A 78 9.66 -13.33 -5.35
C GLU A 78 9.08 -14.23 -4.23
N ALA A 79 9.73 -14.19 -3.04
CA ALA A 79 9.42 -15.06 -1.91
C ALA A 79 8.16 -14.65 -1.11
N GLY A 80 7.37 -13.74 -1.68
CA GLY A 80 6.10 -13.28 -1.12
C GLY A 80 6.17 -11.91 -0.47
N GLN A 81 5.00 -11.41 -0.07
CA GLN A 81 4.84 -10.02 0.40
C GLN A 81 5.70 -9.69 1.61
N SER A 82 5.80 -10.59 2.58
CA SER A 82 6.60 -10.37 3.79
C SER A 82 8.09 -10.22 3.45
N ALA A 83 8.61 -11.04 2.54
CA ALA A 83 9.99 -10.95 2.08
C ALA A 83 10.25 -9.66 1.32
N ALA A 84 9.35 -9.27 0.42
CA ALA A 84 9.44 -8.01 -0.31
C ALA A 84 9.43 -6.80 0.65
N VAL A 85 8.53 -6.79 1.64
CA VAL A 85 8.50 -5.73 2.66
C VAL A 85 9.80 -5.70 3.47
N ALA A 86 10.36 -6.85 3.84
CA ALA A 86 11.63 -6.91 4.55
C ALA A 86 12.79 -6.28 3.75
N LEU A 87 12.86 -6.48 2.42
CA LEU A 87 13.81 -5.79 1.54
C LEU A 87 13.61 -4.26 1.60
N GLY A 88 12.37 -3.81 1.55
CA GLY A 88 12.04 -2.39 1.66
C GLY A 88 12.42 -1.80 3.01
N ILE A 89 12.21 -2.54 4.12
CA ILE A 89 12.62 -2.15 5.46
C ILE A 89 14.14 -2.00 5.55
N SER A 90 14.90 -2.98 5.05
CA SER A 90 16.35 -2.90 5.04
C SER A 90 16.83 -1.66 4.29
N ARG A 91 16.24 -1.37 3.12
CA ARG A 91 16.56 -0.17 2.37
C ARG A 91 16.18 1.11 3.12
N ALA A 92 15.02 1.16 3.76
CA ALA A 92 14.61 2.31 4.57
C ALA A 92 15.60 2.60 5.72
N GLN A 93 16.14 1.55 6.34
CA GLN A 93 17.16 1.68 7.40
C GLN A 93 18.47 2.24 6.85
N GLU A 94 18.92 1.79 5.66
CA GLU A 94 20.10 2.34 4.97
C GLU A 94 19.95 3.84 4.68
N GLU A 95 18.72 4.29 4.35
CA GLU A 95 18.38 5.70 4.12
C GLU A 95 18.14 6.49 5.44
N GLY A 96 18.32 5.85 6.59
CA GLY A 96 18.17 6.48 7.90
C GLY A 96 16.73 6.85 8.27
N MET A 97 15.75 6.10 7.75
CA MET A 97 14.34 6.30 8.11
C MET A 97 14.06 5.79 9.53
N GLU A 98 13.29 6.55 10.29
CA GLU A 98 12.97 6.26 11.69
C GLU A 98 11.72 5.37 11.83
N ARG A 99 10.86 5.35 10.80
CA ARG A 99 9.67 4.51 10.70
C ARG A 99 9.32 4.18 9.26
N VAL A 100 8.59 3.11 9.08
CA VAL A 100 8.13 2.65 7.77
C VAL A 100 6.62 2.42 7.77
N LEU A 101 5.95 2.82 6.70
CA LEU A 101 4.55 2.50 6.44
C LEU A 101 4.46 1.57 5.22
N CYS A 102 4.09 0.33 5.44
CA CYS A 102 3.88 -0.64 4.38
C CYS A 102 2.45 -0.51 3.85
N ILE A 103 2.29 -0.27 2.55
CA ILE A 103 1.00 -0.11 1.86
C ILE A 103 0.98 -1.02 0.64
N PRO A 104 -0.12 -1.76 0.37
CA PRO A 104 -0.25 -2.57 -0.83
C PRO A 104 -0.56 -1.71 -2.07
N GLY A 105 -0.21 -2.22 -3.26
CA GLY A 105 -0.45 -1.53 -4.53
C GLY A 105 -1.87 -1.63 -5.09
N ASP A 106 -2.80 -2.19 -4.35
CA ASP A 106 -4.16 -2.53 -4.76
C ASP A 106 -5.28 -1.83 -3.95
N CYS A 107 -4.90 -0.75 -3.25
CA CYS A 107 -5.85 0.19 -2.63
C CYS A 107 -5.89 1.51 -3.43
N PRO A 108 -6.43 1.53 -4.68
CA PRO A 108 -6.28 2.67 -5.60
C PRO A 108 -6.96 3.94 -5.11
N ALA A 109 -7.95 3.83 -4.22
CA ALA A 109 -8.66 4.97 -3.64
C ALA A 109 -7.93 5.60 -2.44
N LEU A 110 -6.64 5.32 -2.26
CA LEU A 110 -5.81 5.84 -1.17
C LEU A 110 -5.96 7.37 -1.03
N ASP A 111 -6.24 7.82 0.20
CA ASP A 111 -6.35 9.24 0.54
C ASP A 111 -5.06 9.74 1.23
N PRO A 112 -4.31 10.67 0.61
CA PRO A 112 -3.14 11.26 1.23
C PRO A 112 -3.42 11.91 2.60
N ASN A 113 -4.60 12.50 2.80
CA ASN A 113 -4.96 13.12 4.06
C ASN A 113 -5.16 12.09 5.18
N GLU A 114 -5.81 10.94 4.86
CA GLU A 114 -5.95 9.84 5.82
C GLU A 114 -4.58 9.25 6.19
N VAL A 115 -3.67 9.12 5.20
CA VAL A 115 -2.28 8.67 5.44
C VAL A 115 -1.53 9.67 6.32
N ASN A 116 -1.62 10.97 6.03
CA ASN A 116 -0.98 12.00 6.84
C ASN A 116 -1.53 12.00 8.28
N THR A 117 -2.83 11.81 8.47
CA THR A 117 -3.46 11.69 9.79
C THR A 117 -2.94 10.47 10.54
N LEU A 118 -2.93 9.29 9.88
CA LEU A 118 -2.38 8.05 10.44
C LEU A 118 -0.94 8.22 10.94
N LEU A 119 -0.12 8.94 10.19
CA LEU A 119 1.28 9.22 10.50
C LEU A 119 1.44 10.33 11.55
N GLY A 120 0.48 11.24 11.69
CA GLY A 120 0.48 12.35 12.66
C GLY A 120 0.14 11.91 14.07
N GLU A 121 -0.65 10.85 14.23
CA GLU A 121 -1.18 10.43 15.53
C GLU A 121 -0.20 9.57 16.34
N GLY A 122 0.23 10.10 17.48
CA GLY A 122 0.64 9.35 18.69
C GLY A 122 1.77 8.32 18.58
N VAL A 123 2.73 8.47 17.66
CA VAL A 123 3.97 7.67 17.72
C VAL A 123 4.91 8.27 18.77
N ILE A 124 5.03 7.61 19.93
CA ILE A 124 5.96 8.02 20.98
C ILE A 124 7.37 7.60 20.57
N ALA A 125 8.24 8.56 20.30
CA ALA A 125 9.61 8.33 19.79
C ALA A 125 10.50 7.47 20.73
N SER A 126 10.11 7.25 21.97
CA SER A 126 10.91 6.54 22.98
C SER A 126 10.57 5.05 23.11
N ARG A 127 9.55 4.54 22.43
CA ARG A 127 9.12 3.13 22.52
C ARG A 127 8.77 2.58 21.15
N ALA A 128 9.05 1.30 20.92
CA ALA A 128 8.60 0.60 19.74
C ALA A 128 7.06 0.68 19.60
N SER A 129 6.58 0.97 18.42
CA SER A 129 5.15 1.17 18.17
C SER A 129 4.73 0.62 16.81
N LEU A 130 3.54 0.03 16.76
CA LEU A 130 2.90 -0.45 15.55
C LEU A 130 1.53 0.19 15.39
N VAL A 131 1.17 0.52 14.14
CA VAL A 131 -0.20 0.79 13.76
C VAL A 131 -0.59 -0.20 12.67
N ILE A 132 -1.66 -0.94 12.90
CA ILE A 132 -2.18 -1.94 11.96
C ILE A 132 -3.46 -1.38 11.34
N VAL A 133 -3.50 -1.33 10.02
CA VAL A 133 -4.72 -1.09 9.25
C VAL A 133 -5.18 -2.43 8.69
N PRO A 134 -6.27 -3.00 9.18
CA PRO A 134 -6.78 -4.28 8.67
C PRO A 134 -7.38 -4.12 7.26
N ASP A 135 -7.62 -5.25 6.60
CA ASP A 135 -8.51 -5.32 5.46
C ASP A 135 -9.98 -5.06 5.87
N ARG A 136 -10.90 -4.99 4.92
CA ARG A 136 -12.33 -4.78 5.20
C ARG A 136 -12.96 -5.87 6.07
N HIS A 137 -12.38 -7.09 6.06
CA HIS A 137 -12.83 -8.24 6.84
C HIS A 137 -12.21 -8.30 8.24
N GLY A 138 -11.19 -7.49 8.51
CA GLY A 138 -10.48 -7.44 9.79
C GLY A 138 -9.50 -8.58 10.02
N THR A 139 -9.20 -9.38 9.01
CA THR A 139 -8.32 -10.56 9.11
C THR A 139 -6.94 -10.33 8.50
N GLY A 140 -6.88 -9.65 7.38
CA GLY A 140 -5.64 -9.25 6.70
C GLY A 140 -5.09 -7.92 7.22
N THR A 141 -4.02 -7.45 6.59
CA THR A 141 -3.36 -6.17 6.91
C THR A 141 -3.12 -5.41 5.62
N ASN A 142 -3.81 -4.28 5.44
CA ASN A 142 -3.69 -3.37 4.30
C ASN A 142 -2.74 -2.19 4.58
N GLY A 143 -2.43 -1.92 5.84
CA GLY A 143 -1.42 -0.96 6.23
C GLY A 143 -0.69 -1.41 7.49
N LEU A 144 0.63 -1.23 7.51
CA LEU A 144 1.44 -1.56 8.69
C LEU A 144 2.49 -0.46 8.90
N LEU A 145 2.29 0.37 9.92
CA LEU A 145 3.31 1.31 10.39
C LEU A 145 4.15 0.64 11.45
N ILE A 146 5.47 0.71 11.31
CA ILE A 146 6.45 0.14 12.24
C ILE A 146 7.45 1.23 12.62
N ALA A 147 7.62 1.48 13.90
CA ALA A 147 8.61 2.41 14.46
C ALA A 147 9.29 1.79 15.70
N PRO A 148 10.61 1.65 15.76
CA PRO A 148 11.55 1.80 14.64
C PRO A 148 11.37 0.71 13.57
N PRO A 149 11.93 0.83 12.36
CA PRO A 149 11.69 -0.11 11.26
C PRO A 149 11.98 -1.58 11.56
N HIS A 150 12.88 -1.85 12.48
CA HIS A 150 13.30 -3.19 12.92
C HIS A 150 12.53 -3.73 14.13
N ALA A 151 11.49 -3.02 14.62
CA ALA A 151 10.77 -3.44 15.83
C ALA A 151 10.13 -4.83 15.70
N ILE A 152 9.69 -5.19 14.51
CA ILE A 152 9.20 -6.55 14.20
C ILE A 152 9.60 -6.96 12.77
N SER A 153 9.57 -8.27 12.52
CA SER A 153 9.58 -8.81 11.15
C SER A 153 8.15 -8.94 10.65
N PRO A 154 7.77 -8.28 9.52
CA PRO A 154 6.40 -8.31 9.03
C PRO A 154 5.99 -9.71 8.59
N SER A 155 4.71 -10.05 8.82
CA SER A 155 4.14 -11.37 8.50
C SER A 155 2.77 -11.23 7.84
N PHE A 156 2.78 -10.83 6.57
CA PHE A 156 1.58 -10.65 5.75
C PHE A 156 0.92 -11.98 5.33
N GLY A 157 -0.28 -11.90 4.78
CA GLY A 157 -1.09 -13.02 4.34
C GLY A 157 -2.31 -13.27 5.23
N SER A 158 -3.01 -14.39 5.04
CA SER A 158 -4.23 -14.70 5.80
C SER A 158 -3.97 -14.67 7.32
N GLY A 159 -4.84 -14.00 8.07
CA GLY A 159 -4.71 -13.84 9.53
C GLY A 159 -3.58 -12.89 9.96
N SER A 160 -3.03 -12.08 9.06
CA SER A 160 -1.89 -11.21 9.36
C SER A 160 -2.20 -10.12 10.39
N CYS A 161 -3.44 -9.67 10.51
CA CYS A 161 -3.81 -8.67 11.50
C CYS A 161 -3.50 -9.17 12.94
N GLU A 162 -3.94 -10.38 13.28
CA GLU A 162 -3.65 -10.94 14.61
C GLU A 162 -2.17 -11.30 14.77
N ARG A 163 -1.52 -11.88 13.74
CA ARG A 163 -0.08 -12.13 13.81
C ARG A 163 0.75 -10.87 14.08
N HIS A 164 0.42 -9.75 13.46
CA HIS A 164 1.12 -8.49 13.74
C HIS A 164 0.86 -7.99 15.17
N ARG A 165 -0.34 -8.22 15.72
CA ARG A 165 -0.61 -7.93 17.15
C ARG A 165 0.22 -8.79 18.09
N GLU A 166 0.35 -10.07 17.77
CA GLU A 166 1.18 -11.01 18.55
C GLU A 166 2.67 -10.62 18.49
N LEU A 167 3.17 -10.27 17.30
CA LEU A 167 4.53 -9.76 17.11
C LEU A 167 4.78 -8.48 17.91
N ALA A 168 3.81 -7.56 17.93
CA ALA A 168 3.91 -6.34 18.74
C ALA A 168 4.01 -6.66 20.23
N ARG A 169 3.17 -7.59 20.74
CA ARG A 169 3.24 -8.03 22.14
C ARG A 169 4.59 -8.66 22.46
N ALA A 170 5.09 -9.53 21.59
CA ALA A 170 6.37 -10.21 21.79
C ALA A 170 7.56 -9.22 21.79
N ALA A 171 7.45 -8.11 21.06
CA ALA A 171 8.44 -7.04 21.01
C ALA A 171 8.26 -5.97 22.09
N ASP A 172 7.32 -6.12 23.03
CA ASP A 172 6.91 -5.09 24.00
C ASP A 172 6.62 -3.73 23.34
N ALA A 173 6.10 -3.75 22.10
CA ALA A 173 5.74 -2.57 21.34
C ALA A 173 4.30 -2.15 21.63
N SER A 174 4.03 -0.85 21.67
CA SER A 174 2.66 -0.36 21.64
C SER A 174 2.00 -0.73 20.30
N CYS A 175 0.74 -1.14 20.34
CA CYS A 175 0.02 -1.53 19.13
C CYS A 175 -1.39 -0.93 19.13
N ARG A 176 -1.76 -0.28 18.04
CA ARG A 176 -3.13 0.21 17.83
C ARG A 176 -3.65 -0.23 16.46
N ILE A 177 -4.96 -0.31 16.34
CA ILE A 177 -5.65 -0.60 15.09
C ILE A 177 -6.34 0.67 14.63
N GLU A 178 -6.03 1.09 13.40
CA GLU A 178 -6.66 2.22 12.74
C GLU A 178 -7.43 1.76 11.51
N ARG A 179 -8.46 2.49 11.11
CA ARG A 179 -9.34 2.10 10.00
C ARG A 179 -9.59 3.26 9.02
N PRO A 180 -8.55 3.86 8.42
CA PRO A 180 -8.73 4.86 7.37
C PRO A 180 -9.49 4.23 6.20
N ALA A 181 -10.59 4.83 5.80
CA ALA A 181 -11.53 4.26 4.83
C ALA A 181 -10.86 3.93 3.49
N SER A 182 -9.85 4.71 3.10
CA SER A 182 -9.13 4.54 1.83
C SER A 182 -8.22 3.31 1.78
N LEU A 183 -7.86 2.75 2.94
CA LEU A 183 -6.98 1.58 3.05
C LEU A 183 -7.73 0.28 3.39
N LEU A 184 -9.01 0.34 3.72
CA LEU A 184 -9.75 -0.87 4.09
C LEU A 184 -10.11 -1.77 2.89
N LEU A 185 -10.13 -1.23 1.67
CA LEU A 185 -10.55 -1.92 0.47
C LEU A 185 -9.36 -2.17 -0.46
N ASP A 186 -8.82 -3.36 -0.39
CA ASP A 186 -7.93 -3.94 -1.40
C ASP A 186 -8.75 -4.71 -2.45
N ILE A 187 -8.29 -4.70 -3.69
CA ILE A 187 -9.06 -5.24 -4.81
C ILE A 187 -8.54 -6.62 -5.19
N ASP A 188 -9.09 -7.68 -4.60
CA ASP A 188 -8.69 -9.07 -4.86
C ASP A 188 -9.71 -9.86 -5.71
N THR A 189 -10.98 -9.50 -5.63
CA THR A 189 -12.09 -10.23 -6.25
C THR A 189 -12.99 -9.32 -7.09
N GLY A 190 -13.89 -9.91 -7.87
CA GLY A 190 -14.91 -9.17 -8.59
C GLY A 190 -15.87 -8.42 -7.68
N GLU A 191 -16.10 -8.92 -6.46
CA GLU A 191 -16.91 -8.23 -5.45
C GLU A 191 -16.22 -6.97 -4.96
N ASP A 192 -14.91 -7.04 -4.66
CA ASP A 192 -14.11 -5.86 -4.28
C ASP A 192 -14.14 -4.80 -5.39
N LEU A 193 -14.06 -5.25 -6.64
CA LEU A 193 -14.13 -4.36 -7.80
C LEU A 193 -15.51 -3.67 -7.92
N ALA A 194 -16.60 -4.37 -7.59
CA ALA A 194 -17.94 -3.78 -7.56
C ALA A 194 -18.05 -2.71 -6.46
N VAL A 195 -17.56 -3.01 -5.26
CA VAL A 195 -17.50 -2.04 -4.14
C VAL A 195 -16.65 -0.82 -4.51
N LEU A 196 -15.49 -1.04 -5.17
CA LEU A 196 -14.65 0.06 -5.65
C LEU A 196 -15.39 0.95 -6.65
N ARG A 197 -16.13 0.37 -7.60
CA ARG A 197 -16.93 1.12 -8.58
C ARG A 197 -17.96 2.02 -7.92
N GLU A 198 -18.70 1.50 -6.93
CA GLU A 198 -19.66 2.28 -6.16
C GLU A 198 -18.99 3.44 -5.41
N ARG A 199 -17.89 3.16 -4.73
CA ARG A 199 -17.12 4.19 -4.03
C ARG A 199 -16.66 5.28 -4.98
N LEU A 200 -16.03 4.90 -6.09
CA LEU A 200 -15.53 5.86 -7.08
C LEU A 200 -16.67 6.66 -7.75
N ALA A 201 -17.91 6.17 -7.82
CA ALA A 201 -19.03 6.95 -8.32
C ALA A 201 -19.28 8.23 -7.49
N GLY A 202 -19.05 8.16 -6.16
CA GLY A 202 -19.14 9.31 -5.25
C GLY A 202 -17.86 10.16 -5.16
N GLU A 203 -16.68 9.57 -5.39
CA GLU A 203 -15.36 10.20 -5.19
C GLU A 203 -14.66 10.46 -6.54
N ARG A 204 -15.14 11.40 -7.34
CA ARG A 204 -14.69 11.60 -8.74
C ARG A 204 -13.22 11.99 -8.91
N GLU A 205 -12.57 12.52 -7.88
CA GLU A 205 -11.17 12.95 -7.90
C GLU A 205 -10.20 11.79 -7.56
N ARG A 206 -10.71 10.66 -7.05
CA ARG A 206 -9.90 9.52 -6.65
C ARG A 206 -9.61 8.56 -7.78
N ALA A 207 -8.45 7.92 -7.73
CA ALA A 207 -8.05 6.83 -8.61
C ALA A 207 -8.24 7.12 -10.11
N PRO A 208 -7.70 8.20 -10.68
CA PRO A 208 -8.00 8.62 -12.05
C PRO A 208 -7.58 7.59 -13.11
N ARG A 209 -6.47 6.88 -12.90
CA ARG A 209 -6.01 5.82 -13.83
C ARG A 209 -6.92 4.60 -13.76
N THR A 210 -7.25 4.17 -12.55
CA THR A 210 -8.18 3.05 -12.31
C THR A 210 -9.55 3.37 -12.88
N ARG A 211 -10.04 4.60 -12.71
CA ARG A 211 -11.30 5.08 -13.31
C ARG A 211 -11.28 4.97 -14.83
N SER A 212 -10.20 5.40 -15.46
CA SER A 212 -10.05 5.32 -16.91
C SER A 212 -10.15 3.88 -17.42
N VAL A 213 -9.45 2.95 -16.77
CA VAL A 213 -9.50 1.51 -17.14
C VAL A 213 -10.89 0.92 -16.91
N LEU A 214 -11.61 1.38 -15.88
CA LEU A 214 -12.98 0.92 -15.56
C LEU A 214 -14.07 1.60 -16.40
N GLY A 215 -13.72 2.57 -17.26
CA GLY A 215 -14.69 3.34 -18.04
C GLY A 215 -15.57 4.27 -17.19
N LEU A 216 -15.09 4.69 -16.01
CA LEU A 216 -15.80 5.60 -15.12
C LEU A 216 -15.47 7.06 -15.48
N PRO A 217 -16.45 7.99 -15.33
CA PRO A 217 -16.21 9.40 -15.64
C PRO A 217 -15.13 9.99 -14.72
N LEU A 218 -14.21 10.74 -15.30
CA LEU A 218 -13.19 11.51 -14.57
C LEU A 218 -13.81 12.78 -13.98
N ALA A 219 -13.17 13.34 -12.96
CA ALA A 219 -13.48 14.68 -12.50
C ALA A 219 -13.25 15.68 -13.66
N PRO A 220 -14.07 16.73 -13.78
CA PRO A 220 -13.79 17.80 -14.73
C PRO A 220 -12.41 18.39 -14.41
N SER A 221 -11.59 18.58 -15.45
CA SER A 221 -10.30 19.26 -15.30
C SER A 221 -10.54 20.61 -14.66
N ARG A 222 -9.93 20.90 -13.50
CA ARG A 222 -9.88 22.26 -13.01
C ARG A 222 -9.08 23.07 -14.01
N ALA A 223 -9.77 23.91 -14.80
CA ALA A 223 -9.09 24.89 -15.63
C ALA A 223 -8.21 25.75 -14.71
N ALA A 224 -6.94 25.84 -15.08
CA ALA A 224 -5.94 26.64 -14.37
C ALA A 224 -6.27 28.13 -14.49
#